data_5717105dd644bd03ef45d32602270117
#
_entry.id   5717105dd644bd03ef45d32602270117
#
_cell.length_a   1.000
_cell.length_b   1.000
_cell.length_c   1.000
_cell.angle_alpha   90.00
_cell.angle_beta   90.00
_cell.angle_gamma   90.00
#
_symmetry.space_group_name_H-M   'P 1'
#
loop_
_entity.id
_entity.type
_entity.pdbx_description
1 polymer ?
#
loop_
_entity_poly.entity_id
_entity_poly.type
_entity_poly.pdbx_seq_one_letter_code
_entity_poly.pdbx_strand_id
1 'polypeptide(L)'
;VQRFDSTSSKYRIEVVKFREEPCNHKHGEATDSLQPALQQLREVLELLRAHFPRPTFRRVWRALARAVHDSVLESVPFRGTFSPAGALQYVVDCDLLVAVFAPYAPDPSVFFRALLETARVMGLPQADADALTRAAASPAGAPPGPCAGCEALSAEQVAWLLERRLDCRAP
;
A
#
# COMPACT_ATOMS: atom_id res chain seq x y z
N VAL A 1 -6.36 11.44 13.18
CA VAL A 1 -4.99 11.40 12.67
C VAL A 1 -4.10 10.60 13.62
N GLN A 2 -4.00 10.94 14.92
CA GLN A 2 -3.15 10.21 15.88
C GLN A 2 -3.49 8.72 16.01
N ARG A 3 -4.78 8.33 15.99
CA ARG A 3 -5.20 6.92 16.05
C ARG A 3 -4.82 6.15 14.78
N PHE A 4 -4.92 6.79 13.61
CA PHE A 4 -4.53 6.16 12.36
C PHE A 4 -3.02 5.90 12.33
N ASP A 5 -2.21 6.87 12.74
CA ASP A 5 -0.75 6.71 12.81
C ASP A 5 -0.33 5.60 13.77
N SER A 6 -0.99 5.51 14.94
CA SER A 6 -0.77 4.41 15.91
C SER A 6 -1.13 3.04 15.31
N THR A 7 -2.23 2.96 14.57
CA THR A 7 -2.69 1.73 13.91
C THR A 7 -1.77 1.38 12.75
N SER A 8 -1.35 2.35 11.95
CA SER A 8 -0.38 2.15 10.86
C SER A 8 0.97 1.65 11.39
N SER A 9 1.40 2.14 12.56
CA SER A 9 2.63 1.64 13.20
C SER A 9 2.52 0.19 13.67
N LYS A 10 1.37 -0.20 14.25
CA LYS A 10 1.09 -1.59 14.63
C LYS A 10 1.02 -2.50 13.39
N TYR A 11 0.32 -2.05 12.35
CA TYR A 11 0.22 -2.74 11.08
C TYR A 11 1.61 -2.99 10.46
N ARG A 12 2.49 -1.99 10.48
CA ARG A 12 3.87 -2.16 10.03
C ARG A 12 4.63 -3.21 10.83
N ILE A 13 4.45 -3.24 12.16
CA ILE A 13 5.09 -4.25 13.03
C ILE A 13 4.57 -5.63 12.68
N GLU A 14 3.26 -5.81 12.44
CA GLU A 14 2.69 -7.09 12.02
C GLU A 14 3.23 -7.53 10.66
N VAL A 15 3.28 -6.63 9.67
CA VAL A 15 3.88 -6.92 8.36
C VAL A 15 5.33 -7.39 8.50
N VAL A 16 6.09 -6.83 9.44
CA VAL A 16 7.45 -7.29 9.76
C VAL A 16 7.44 -8.65 10.48
N LYS A 17 6.47 -8.91 11.35
CA LYS A 17 6.32 -10.21 12.05
C LYS A 17 5.97 -11.36 11.11
N PHE A 18 5.25 -11.11 10.02
CA PHE A 18 4.99 -12.11 8.95
C PHE A 18 6.25 -12.68 8.30
N ARG A 19 7.42 -12.24 8.74
CA ARG A 19 8.69 -12.85 8.38
C ARG A 19 8.80 -14.31 8.85
N GLU A 20 8.14 -14.70 9.94
CA GLU A 20 8.36 -15.96 10.64
C GLU A 20 7.14 -16.89 10.73
N GLU A 21 5.90 -16.40 10.51
CA GLU A 21 4.69 -17.21 10.64
C GLU A 21 3.89 -17.31 9.34
N PRO A 22 3.32 -18.50 9.02
CA PRO A 22 2.40 -18.61 7.90
C PRO A 22 1.15 -17.76 8.18
N CYS A 23 0.82 -16.88 7.26
CA CYS A 23 -0.38 -16.07 7.34
C CYS A 23 -1.62 -16.97 7.43
N ASN A 24 -2.28 -16.97 8.57
CA ASN A 24 -3.54 -17.70 8.79
C ASN A 24 -4.76 -16.81 8.44
N HIS A 25 -4.54 -15.73 7.66
CA HIS A 25 -5.62 -14.85 7.24
C HIS A 25 -6.40 -15.49 6.10
N LYS A 26 -7.72 -15.44 6.22
CA LYS A 26 -8.62 -15.85 5.14
C LYS A 26 -8.36 -14.98 3.92
N HIS A 27 -8.22 -15.58 2.76
CA HIS A 27 -7.99 -14.85 1.51
C HIS A 27 -9.05 -13.74 1.34
N GLY A 28 -8.58 -12.48 1.16
CA GLY A 28 -9.43 -11.33 0.90
C GLY A 28 -9.88 -10.53 2.13
N GLU A 29 -9.45 -10.88 3.34
CA GLU A 29 -9.69 -10.09 4.55
C GLU A 29 -8.51 -9.15 4.84
N ALA A 30 -8.80 -7.99 5.44
CA ALA A 30 -7.76 -7.07 5.87
C ALA A 30 -6.99 -7.63 7.06
N THR A 31 -5.73 -7.24 7.18
CA THR A 31 -4.91 -7.51 8.36
C THR A 31 -5.63 -7.05 9.64
N ASP A 32 -5.56 -7.84 10.71
CA ASP A 32 -6.25 -7.57 11.98
C ASP A 32 -5.97 -6.17 12.54
N SER A 33 -4.76 -5.66 12.35
CA SER A 33 -4.38 -4.31 12.77
C SER A 33 -4.94 -3.22 11.86
N LEU A 34 -5.24 -3.51 10.60
CA LEU A 34 -5.83 -2.55 9.66
C LEU A 34 -7.36 -2.49 9.75
N GLN A 35 -8.03 -3.60 10.10
CA GLN A 35 -9.49 -3.66 10.19
C GLN A 35 -10.10 -2.54 11.04
N PRO A 36 -9.63 -2.26 12.28
CA PRO A 36 -10.18 -1.16 13.10
C PRO A 36 -10.01 0.21 12.45
N ALA A 37 -8.91 0.43 11.74
CA ALA A 37 -8.65 1.68 11.03
C ALA A 37 -9.59 1.86 9.83
N LEU A 38 -9.85 0.79 9.05
CA LEU A 38 -10.81 0.81 7.95
C LEU A 38 -12.23 1.08 8.46
N GLN A 39 -12.63 0.44 9.55
CA GLN A 39 -13.94 0.65 10.17
C GLN A 39 -14.08 2.09 10.64
N GLN A 40 -13.11 2.61 11.39
CA GLN A 40 -13.12 4.00 11.86
C GLN A 40 -13.16 4.99 10.69
N LEU A 41 -12.42 4.72 9.61
CA LEU A 41 -12.41 5.58 8.43
C LEU A 41 -13.79 5.63 7.76
N ARG A 42 -14.47 4.49 7.64
CA ARG A 42 -15.85 4.44 7.12
C ARG A 42 -16.82 5.25 7.99
N GLU A 43 -16.78 5.06 9.29
CA GLU A 43 -17.64 5.78 10.24
C GLU A 43 -17.42 7.30 10.18
N VAL A 44 -16.16 7.74 10.13
CA VAL A 44 -15.82 9.16 9.99
C VAL A 44 -16.34 9.73 8.67
N LEU A 45 -16.16 9.02 7.55
CA LEU A 45 -16.62 9.47 6.23
C LEU A 45 -18.16 9.57 6.18
N GLU A 46 -18.88 8.60 6.73
CA GLU A 46 -20.35 8.66 6.83
C GLU A 46 -20.83 9.82 7.72
N LEU A 47 -20.18 10.03 8.87
CA LEU A 47 -20.48 11.16 9.76
C LEU A 47 -20.26 12.50 9.04
N LEU A 48 -19.13 12.65 8.36
CA LEU A 48 -18.83 13.87 7.60
C LEU A 48 -19.83 14.09 6.45
N ARG A 49 -20.21 13.02 5.75
CA ARG A 49 -21.22 13.08 4.69
C ARG A 49 -22.59 13.53 5.20
N ALA A 50 -22.97 13.09 6.40
CA ALA A 50 -24.26 13.43 7.01
C ALA A 50 -24.33 14.90 7.48
N HIS A 51 -23.18 15.48 7.91
CA HIS A 51 -23.16 16.80 8.56
C HIS A 51 -22.67 17.93 7.66
N PHE A 52 -21.97 17.63 6.56
CA PHE A 52 -21.44 18.68 5.68
C PHE A 52 -22.20 18.79 4.37
N PRO A 53 -22.40 20.03 3.85
CA PRO A 53 -22.85 20.24 2.49
C PRO A 53 -21.92 19.53 1.48
N ARG A 54 -22.49 19.04 0.36
CA ARG A 54 -21.75 18.29 -0.67
C ARG A 54 -20.40 18.91 -1.08
N PRO A 55 -20.28 20.24 -1.34
CA PRO A 55 -19.02 20.83 -1.75
C PRO A 55 -17.94 20.75 -0.66
N THR A 56 -18.33 20.99 0.60
CA THR A 56 -17.44 20.91 1.75
C THR A 56 -17.02 19.47 2.00
N PHE A 57 -17.95 18.52 1.98
CA PHE A 57 -17.66 17.10 2.09
C PHE A 57 -16.65 16.64 1.02
N ARG A 58 -16.84 17.06 -0.27
CA ARG A 58 -15.88 16.74 -1.35
C ARG A 58 -14.46 17.20 -1.06
N ARG A 59 -14.30 18.38 -0.48
CA ARG A 59 -12.97 18.90 -0.12
C ARG A 59 -12.36 18.11 1.03
N VAL A 60 -13.15 17.80 2.05
CA VAL A 60 -12.69 17.11 3.26
C VAL A 60 -12.30 15.68 2.97
N TRP A 61 -13.15 14.89 2.29
CA TRP A 61 -12.80 13.50 2.03
C TRP A 61 -11.59 13.36 1.08
N ARG A 62 -11.40 14.28 0.13
CA ARG A 62 -10.22 14.29 -0.73
C ARG A 62 -8.93 14.60 0.05
N ALA A 63 -9.00 15.54 0.98
CA ALA A 63 -7.87 15.83 1.87
C ALA A 63 -7.56 14.63 2.78
N LEU A 64 -8.60 13.97 3.29
CA LEU A 64 -8.45 12.76 4.09
C LEU A 64 -7.83 11.61 3.28
N ALA A 65 -8.29 11.39 2.03
CA ALA A 65 -7.73 10.36 1.15
C ALA A 65 -6.24 10.58 0.92
N ARG A 66 -5.80 11.81 0.66
CA ARG A 66 -4.38 12.14 0.51
C ARG A 66 -3.60 11.90 1.80
N ALA A 67 -4.10 12.38 2.94
CA ALA A 67 -3.44 12.18 4.23
C ALA A 67 -3.28 10.69 4.57
N VAL A 68 -4.29 9.88 4.29
CA VAL A 68 -4.25 8.41 4.45
C VAL A 68 -3.22 7.80 3.49
N HIS A 69 -3.25 8.21 2.21
CA HIS A 69 -2.27 7.77 1.20
C HIS A 69 -0.84 8.03 1.67
N ASP A 70 -0.53 9.28 2.04
CA ASP A 70 0.82 9.69 2.44
C ASP A 70 1.27 8.94 3.70
N SER A 71 0.39 8.83 4.70
CA SER A 71 0.68 8.13 5.96
C SER A 71 0.99 6.64 5.74
N VAL A 72 0.20 5.94 4.92
CA VAL A 72 0.42 4.52 4.64
C VAL A 72 1.66 4.32 3.77
N LEU A 73 1.82 5.13 2.73
CA LEU A 73 2.96 5.06 1.82
C LEU A 73 4.29 5.23 2.56
N GLU A 74 4.39 6.21 3.45
CA GLU A 74 5.61 6.48 4.22
C GLU A 74 5.88 5.43 5.31
N SER A 75 4.83 4.91 5.94
CA SER A 75 4.99 4.07 7.13
C SER A 75 5.12 2.59 6.83
N VAL A 76 4.58 2.09 5.73
CA VAL A 76 4.49 0.64 5.45
C VAL A 76 5.50 0.18 4.39
N PRO A 77 5.35 0.48 3.08
CA PRO A 77 6.18 -0.14 2.06
C PRO A 77 7.65 0.26 2.15
N PHE A 78 7.91 1.51 2.52
CA PHE A 78 9.27 2.03 2.57
C PHE A 78 10.03 1.76 3.88
N ARG A 79 9.39 1.23 4.90
CA ARG A 79 10.04 0.94 6.19
C ARG A 79 9.97 -0.53 6.60
N GLY A 80 9.07 -1.29 6.00
CA GLY A 80 8.87 -2.71 6.27
C GLY A 80 9.80 -3.61 5.48
N THR A 81 9.90 -4.87 5.91
CA THR A 81 10.38 -5.98 5.12
C THR A 81 9.26 -7.00 5.01
N PHE A 82 9.12 -7.65 3.87
CA PHE A 82 7.96 -8.46 3.55
C PHE A 82 8.37 -9.88 3.20
N SER A 83 7.75 -10.86 3.86
CA SER A 83 7.70 -12.22 3.36
C SER A 83 6.83 -12.28 2.09
N PRO A 84 6.90 -13.33 1.27
CA PRO A 84 6.01 -13.48 0.11
C PRO A 84 4.52 -13.38 0.47
N ALA A 85 4.12 -14.01 1.57
CA ALA A 85 2.75 -13.94 2.07
C ALA A 85 2.39 -12.54 2.58
N GLY A 86 3.30 -11.85 3.28
CA GLY A 86 3.11 -10.48 3.73
C GLY A 86 3.00 -9.48 2.57
N ALA A 87 3.74 -9.71 1.48
CA ALA A 87 3.64 -8.91 0.26
C ALA A 87 2.25 -9.05 -0.40
N LEU A 88 1.73 -10.27 -0.50
CA LEU A 88 0.38 -10.52 -1.02
C LEU A 88 -0.70 -9.92 -0.11
N GLN A 89 -0.54 -10.04 1.22
CA GLN A 89 -1.46 -9.41 2.16
C GLN A 89 -1.46 -7.89 2.04
N TYR A 90 -0.29 -7.28 1.84
CA TYR A 90 -0.20 -5.84 1.60
C TYR A 90 -0.99 -5.38 0.37
N VAL A 91 -1.01 -6.18 -0.71
CA VAL A 91 -1.84 -5.90 -1.90
C VAL A 91 -3.33 -5.87 -1.51
N VAL A 92 -3.80 -6.89 -0.80
CA VAL A 92 -5.21 -6.97 -0.34
C VAL A 92 -5.56 -5.78 0.54
N ASP A 93 -4.69 -5.42 1.46
CA ASP A 93 -4.90 -4.31 2.39
C ASP A 93 -4.98 -2.95 1.67
N CYS A 94 -4.14 -2.73 0.64
CA CYS A 94 -4.22 -1.55 -0.20
C CYS A 94 -5.55 -1.46 -0.96
N ASP A 95 -6.00 -2.58 -1.55
CA ASP A 95 -7.27 -2.63 -2.28
C ASP A 95 -8.46 -2.35 -1.36
N LEU A 96 -8.47 -2.93 -0.17
CA LEU A 96 -9.52 -2.70 0.83
C LEU A 96 -9.52 -1.25 1.35
N LEU A 97 -8.34 -0.65 1.52
CA LEU A 97 -8.22 0.76 1.89
C LEU A 97 -8.82 1.68 0.82
N VAL A 98 -8.48 1.45 -0.45
CA VAL A 98 -9.03 2.22 -1.58
C VAL A 98 -10.54 2.04 -1.69
N ALA A 99 -11.05 0.82 -1.47
CA ALA A 99 -12.48 0.49 -1.52
C ALA A 99 -13.32 1.28 -0.50
N VAL A 100 -12.75 1.74 0.62
CA VAL A 100 -13.45 2.62 1.58
C VAL A 100 -13.92 3.91 0.91
N PHE A 101 -13.21 4.41 -0.10
CA PHE A 101 -13.53 5.65 -0.79
C PHE A 101 -14.43 5.46 -2.03
N ALA A 102 -14.71 4.23 -2.43
CA ALA A 102 -15.56 3.92 -3.59
C ALA A 102 -16.96 4.57 -3.56
N PRO A 103 -17.65 4.70 -2.39
CA PRO A 103 -18.94 5.38 -2.35
C PRO A 103 -18.89 6.88 -2.64
N TYR A 104 -17.70 7.49 -2.62
CA TYR A 104 -17.53 8.95 -2.71
C TYR A 104 -16.86 9.41 -3.99
N ALA A 105 -16.24 8.51 -4.75
CA ALA A 105 -15.54 8.79 -6.00
C ALA A 105 -15.83 7.71 -7.06
N PRO A 106 -16.07 8.08 -8.33
CA PRO A 106 -16.19 7.10 -9.42
C PRO A 106 -14.93 6.24 -9.58
N ASP A 107 -13.76 6.85 -9.38
CA ASP A 107 -12.47 6.18 -9.39
C ASP A 107 -11.64 6.70 -8.20
N PRO A 108 -11.65 6.00 -7.07
CA PRO A 108 -10.85 6.36 -5.91
C PRO A 108 -9.36 6.09 -6.10
N SER A 109 -8.96 5.19 -7.03
CA SER A 109 -7.58 4.78 -7.28
C SER A 109 -6.67 5.97 -7.63
N VAL A 110 -7.22 7.01 -8.25
CA VAL A 110 -6.51 8.24 -8.61
C VAL A 110 -5.86 8.93 -7.41
N PHE A 111 -6.46 8.80 -6.21
CA PHE A 111 -5.92 9.37 -4.97
C PHE A 111 -4.85 8.50 -4.31
N PHE A 112 -4.73 7.24 -4.74
CA PHE A 112 -3.86 6.23 -4.14
C PHE A 112 -2.85 5.65 -5.15
N ARG A 113 -2.57 6.38 -6.22
CA ARG A 113 -1.77 5.86 -7.35
C ARG A 113 -0.43 5.28 -6.90
N ALA A 114 0.40 6.07 -6.18
CA ALA A 114 1.70 5.58 -5.73
C ALA A 114 1.57 4.38 -4.77
N LEU A 115 0.57 4.37 -3.89
CA LEU A 115 0.31 3.25 -3.00
C LEU A 115 -0.06 1.98 -3.77
N LEU A 116 -0.93 2.09 -4.77
CA LEU A 116 -1.31 0.95 -5.62
C LEU A 116 -0.15 0.46 -6.50
N GLU A 117 0.73 1.37 -6.93
CA GLU A 117 1.95 0.99 -7.64
C GLU A 117 2.92 0.24 -6.72
N THR A 118 3.09 0.67 -5.45
CA THR A 118 3.87 -0.14 -4.49
C THR A 118 3.26 -1.52 -4.26
N ALA A 119 1.93 -1.61 -4.16
CA ALA A 119 1.23 -2.89 -4.04
C ALA A 119 1.47 -3.79 -5.27
N ARG A 120 1.43 -3.25 -6.49
CA ARG A 120 1.75 -4.01 -7.71
C ARG A 120 3.17 -4.54 -7.70
N VAL A 121 4.16 -3.71 -7.34
CA VAL A 121 5.56 -4.13 -7.25
C VAL A 121 5.73 -5.23 -6.21
N MET A 122 5.09 -5.08 -5.05
CA MET A 122 5.14 -6.08 -3.98
C MET A 122 4.43 -7.38 -4.36
N GLY A 123 3.35 -7.31 -5.14
CA GLY A 123 2.57 -8.47 -5.61
C GLY A 123 3.14 -9.17 -6.85
N LEU A 124 4.26 -8.73 -7.42
CA LEU A 124 4.86 -9.36 -8.59
C LEU A 124 5.23 -10.83 -8.31
N PRO A 125 5.01 -11.73 -9.28
CA PRO A 125 5.58 -13.07 -9.24
C PRO A 125 7.11 -13.02 -9.05
N GLN A 126 7.68 -14.01 -8.36
CA GLN A 126 9.12 -14.04 -8.05
C GLN A 126 9.99 -13.87 -9.31
N ALA A 127 9.66 -14.58 -10.39
CA ALA A 127 10.44 -14.52 -11.64
C ALA A 127 10.50 -13.10 -12.23
N ASP A 128 9.39 -12.35 -12.15
CA ASP A 128 9.29 -10.97 -12.64
C ASP A 128 10.05 -10.00 -11.72
N ALA A 129 9.93 -10.20 -10.42
CA ALA A 129 10.67 -9.43 -9.43
C ALA A 129 12.19 -9.61 -9.57
N ASP A 130 12.65 -10.85 -9.78
CA ASP A 130 14.07 -11.17 -10.04
C ASP A 130 14.56 -10.57 -11.36
N ALA A 131 13.72 -10.58 -12.39
CA ALA A 131 14.04 -9.96 -13.68
C ALA A 131 14.23 -8.45 -13.54
N LEU A 132 13.35 -7.78 -12.80
CA LEU A 132 13.45 -6.34 -12.51
C LEU A 132 14.67 -6.01 -11.65
N THR A 133 14.97 -6.82 -10.64
CA THR A 133 16.15 -6.65 -9.78
C THR A 133 17.44 -6.76 -10.60
N ARG A 134 17.54 -7.75 -11.49
CA ARG A 134 18.68 -7.91 -12.41
C ARG A 134 18.81 -6.76 -13.41
N ALA A 135 17.68 -6.27 -13.94
CA ALA A 135 17.68 -5.14 -14.85
C ALA A 135 18.13 -3.84 -14.14
N ALA A 136 17.73 -3.63 -12.91
CA ALA A 136 18.15 -2.49 -12.10
C ALA A 136 19.66 -2.54 -11.75
N ALA A 137 20.24 -3.73 -11.59
CA ALA A 137 21.66 -3.92 -11.29
C ALA A 137 22.57 -3.85 -12.53
N SER A 138 22.03 -3.81 -13.75
CA SER A 138 22.81 -3.82 -14.99
C SER A 138 23.45 -2.45 -15.25
N PRO A 139 24.78 -2.36 -15.43
CA PRO A 139 25.47 -1.10 -15.74
C PRO A 139 25.19 -0.57 -17.16
N ALA A 140 24.45 -1.28 -17.98
CA ALA A 140 24.12 -0.89 -19.36
C ALA A 140 23.09 0.26 -19.46
N GLY A 141 22.83 0.96 -18.39
CA GLY A 141 22.51 2.38 -18.37
C GLY A 141 21.13 2.82 -18.77
N ALA A 142 20.19 1.98 -19.08
CA ALA A 142 18.78 2.42 -19.02
C ALA A 142 18.26 2.04 -17.62
N PRO A 143 17.79 3.01 -16.80
CA PRO A 143 16.98 2.62 -15.68
C PRO A 143 15.89 1.70 -16.24
N PRO A 144 15.57 0.56 -15.58
CA PRO A 144 14.47 -0.26 -16.02
C PRO A 144 13.30 0.70 -16.23
N GLY A 145 12.82 0.77 -17.48
CA GLY A 145 11.71 1.65 -17.80
C GLY A 145 10.66 1.43 -16.71
N PRO A 146 9.93 2.44 -16.28
CA PRO A 146 9.00 2.30 -15.18
C PRO A 146 8.29 0.97 -15.36
N CYS A 147 8.24 0.13 -14.33
CA CYS A 147 7.48 -1.13 -14.39
C CYS A 147 6.26 -0.88 -15.20
N ALA A 148 5.98 -1.66 -16.25
CA ALA A 148 4.90 -1.36 -17.16
C ALA A 148 3.64 -1.04 -16.34
N GLY A 149 3.24 0.26 -16.29
CA GLY A 149 2.15 0.75 -15.43
C GLY A 149 2.55 1.41 -14.10
N CYS A 150 3.85 1.63 -13.79
CA CYS A 150 4.29 2.48 -12.67
C CYS A 150 4.71 3.85 -13.21
N GLU A 151 3.90 4.87 -12.94
CA GLU A 151 4.16 6.26 -13.35
C GLU A 151 4.45 7.17 -12.15
N ALA A 152 3.99 6.77 -10.96
CA ALA A 152 4.14 7.54 -9.72
C ALA A 152 5.40 7.16 -8.94
N LEU A 153 5.99 5.98 -9.19
CA LEU A 153 7.21 5.51 -8.56
C LEU A 153 8.42 5.71 -9.47
N SER A 154 9.53 6.20 -8.92
CA SER A 154 10.80 6.22 -9.63
C SER A 154 11.42 4.81 -9.71
N ALA A 155 12.33 4.60 -10.67
CA ALA A 155 13.07 3.34 -10.80
C ALA A 155 13.86 2.99 -9.52
N GLU A 156 14.40 4.00 -8.84
CA GLU A 156 15.10 3.85 -7.57
C GLU A 156 14.16 3.37 -6.46
N GLN A 157 12.94 3.93 -6.38
CA GLN A 157 11.92 3.49 -5.43
C GLN A 157 11.49 2.05 -5.69
N VAL A 158 11.33 1.67 -6.96
CA VAL A 158 10.99 0.29 -7.34
C VAL A 158 12.11 -0.67 -6.92
N ALA A 159 13.37 -0.36 -7.22
CA ALA A 159 14.51 -1.18 -6.81
C ALA A 159 14.56 -1.33 -5.28
N TRP A 160 14.34 -0.25 -4.56
CA TRP A 160 14.34 -0.25 -3.11
C TRP A 160 13.19 -1.07 -2.50
N LEU A 161 12.01 -1.07 -3.12
CA LEU A 161 10.89 -1.93 -2.73
C LEU A 161 11.21 -3.41 -2.91
N LEU A 162 11.84 -3.78 -4.04
CA LEU A 162 12.26 -5.16 -4.32
C LEU A 162 13.27 -5.67 -3.28
N GLU A 163 14.20 -4.83 -2.82
CA GLU A 163 15.14 -5.17 -1.74
C GLU A 163 14.44 -5.46 -0.40
N ARG A 164 13.20 -4.99 -0.21
CA ARG A 164 12.41 -5.23 0.99
C ARG A 164 11.65 -6.55 0.96
N ARG A 165 11.54 -7.17 -0.19
CA ARG A 165 11.01 -8.53 -0.32
C ARG A 165 12.10 -9.52 0.10
N LEU A 166 11.75 -10.41 1.02
CA LEU A 166 12.70 -11.39 1.56
C LEU A 166 13.05 -12.49 0.55
N ASP A 167 12.18 -12.74 -0.41
CA ASP A 167 12.36 -13.69 -1.50
C ASP A 167 13.26 -13.17 -2.64
N CYS A 168 13.46 -11.86 -2.72
CA CYS A 168 14.33 -11.23 -3.72
C CYS A 168 15.76 -10.95 -3.21
N ARG A 169 16.06 -11.26 -1.95
CA ARG A 169 17.41 -11.12 -1.42
C ARG A 169 18.28 -12.25 -1.95
N ALA A 170 19.36 -11.89 -2.61
CA ALA A 170 20.42 -12.85 -2.96
C ALA A 170 20.91 -13.57 -1.69
N PRO A 171 21.22 -14.88 -1.77
CA PRO A 171 21.77 -15.65 -0.66
C PRO A 171 23.12 -15.11 -0.18
#